data_1584edb5ca24f2e05a81ed4d59a05b8b
#
_entry.id   1584edb5ca24f2e05a81ed4d59a05b8b
#
_cell.length_a   1.000
_cell.length_b   1.000
_cell.length_c   1.000
_cell.angle_alpha   90.00
_cell.angle_beta   90.00
_cell.angle_gamma   90.00
#
_symmetry.space_group_name_H-M   'P 1'
#
loop_
_entity.id
_entity.type
_entity.pdbx_description
1 polymer ?
#
loop_
_entity_poly.entity_id
_entity_poly.type
_entity_poly.pdbx_seq_one_letter_code
_entity_poly.pdbx_strand_id
1 'polypeptide(L)'
;MIEINCQNYLNNYLSKKIVYHHKENCKNLMLILDTRLSLALILVIKNAIDKMPNFNLMLISTKETINFVENIFGKISYKVEINKSKINLVEYSKILLDQNIWKKINEDRVLIFQSDTIVLRNI
;
A
#
# COMPACT_ATOMS: atom_id res chain seq x y z
N MET A 1 5.79 28.66 0.42
CA MET A 1 4.40 28.34 0.21
C MET A 1 4.19 26.87 -0.02
N ILE A 2 4.72 26.13 0.94
CA ILE A 2 4.65 24.65 0.93
C ILE A 2 3.20 24.18 0.99
N GLU A 3 2.37 24.83 1.80
CA GLU A 3 0.97 24.42 1.96
C GLU A 3 0.16 24.55 0.67
N ILE A 4 0.35 25.60 -0.11
CA ILE A 4 -0.36 25.78 -1.39
C ILE A 4 0.08 24.70 -2.38
N ASN A 5 1.37 24.39 -2.44
CA ASN A 5 1.88 23.36 -3.34
C ASN A 5 1.38 21.97 -2.94
N CYS A 6 1.33 21.68 -1.64
CA CYS A 6 0.78 20.42 -1.15
C CYS A 6 -0.71 20.29 -1.48
N GLN A 7 -1.48 21.37 -1.32
CA GLN A 7 -2.90 21.35 -1.62
C GLN A 7 -3.15 21.13 -3.11
N ASN A 8 -2.41 21.77 -3.98
CA ASN A 8 -2.51 21.58 -5.42
C ASN A 8 -2.15 20.16 -5.83
N TYR A 9 -1.09 19.62 -5.25
CA TYR A 9 -0.67 18.25 -5.47
C TYR A 9 -1.77 17.26 -5.09
N LEU A 10 -2.36 17.41 -3.90
CA LEU A 10 -3.43 16.56 -3.41
C LEU A 10 -4.67 16.66 -4.30
N ASN A 11 -5.05 17.88 -4.71
CA ASN A 11 -6.22 18.07 -5.57
C ASN A 11 -6.03 17.38 -6.92
N ASN A 12 -4.85 17.49 -7.52
CA ASN A 12 -4.53 16.81 -8.77
C ASN A 12 -4.57 15.29 -8.60
N TYR A 13 -4.04 14.80 -7.48
CA TYR A 13 -4.04 13.37 -7.19
C TYR A 13 -5.46 12.83 -6.97
N LEU A 14 -6.30 13.57 -6.27
CA LEU A 14 -7.68 13.15 -5.99
C LEU A 14 -8.52 13.05 -7.27
N SER A 15 -8.24 13.90 -8.25
CA SER A 15 -8.95 13.89 -9.53
C SER A 15 -8.45 12.82 -10.50
N LYS A 16 -7.23 12.34 -10.32
CA LYS A 16 -6.62 11.36 -11.21
C LYS A 16 -7.08 9.95 -10.87
N LYS A 17 -7.64 9.23 -11.84
CA LYS A 17 -8.03 7.84 -11.65
C LYS A 17 -6.83 6.92 -11.89
N ILE A 18 -6.50 6.10 -10.89
CA ILE A 18 -5.41 5.14 -10.95
C ILE A 18 -5.96 3.75 -10.65
N VAL A 19 -5.58 2.78 -11.48
CA VAL A 19 -5.97 1.38 -11.32
C VAL A 19 -4.73 0.53 -11.15
N TYR A 20 -4.77 -0.39 -10.18
CA TYR A 20 -3.70 -1.32 -9.93
C TYR A 20 -3.83 -2.54 -10.83
N HIS A 21 -2.70 -3.00 -11.38
CA HIS A 21 -2.62 -4.24 -12.15
C HIS A 21 -1.53 -5.15 -11.61
N HIS A 22 -1.84 -6.42 -11.39
CA HIS A 22 -0.85 -7.43 -11.04
C HIS A 22 0.09 -7.68 -12.23
N LYS A 23 1.40 -7.81 -11.94
CA LYS A 23 2.43 -8.07 -12.95
C LYS A 23 2.98 -9.46 -12.77
N GLU A 24 2.86 -10.30 -13.80
CA GLU A 24 3.48 -11.62 -13.80
C GLU A 24 5.01 -11.51 -13.89
N ASN A 25 5.69 -12.44 -13.26
CA ASN A 25 7.16 -12.49 -13.23
C ASN A 25 7.82 -11.23 -12.67
N CYS A 26 7.11 -10.52 -11.82
CA CYS A 26 7.62 -9.32 -11.16
C CYS A 26 8.63 -9.69 -10.08
N LYS A 27 9.70 -8.90 -9.98
CA LYS A 27 10.76 -9.14 -8.98
C LYS A 27 10.58 -8.32 -7.72
N ASN A 28 9.74 -7.30 -7.76
CA ASN A 28 9.64 -6.31 -6.69
C ASN A 28 8.22 -6.30 -6.10
N LEU A 29 8.16 -6.20 -4.78
CA LEU A 29 6.90 -6.11 -4.05
C LEU A 29 6.95 -4.90 -3.12
N MET A 30 5.88 -4.10 -3.13
CA MET A 30 5.66 -3.10 -2.09
C MET A 30 4.67 -3.64 -1.09
N LEU A 31 5.03 -3.60 0.18
CA LEU A 31 4.22 -4.09 1.29
C LEU A 31 3.78 -2.90 2.15
N ILE A 32 2.48 -2.80 2.35
CA ILE A 32 1.90 -1.77 3.21
C ILE A 32 1.16 -2.47 4.34
N LEU A 33 1.54 -2.17 5.58
CA LEU A 33 0.87 -2.64 6.79
C LEU A 33 0.27 -1.47 7.51
N ASP A 34 -1.04 -1.33 7.44
CA ASP A 34 -1.79 -0.32 8.18
C ASP A 34 -3.20 -0.86 8.40
N THR A 35 -3.66 -0.80 9.64
CA THR A 35 -4.96 -1.33 10.02
C THR A 35 -6.06 -0.26 10.06
N ARG A 36 -5.70 1.00 9.83
CA ARG A 36 -6.64 2.12 9.89
C ARG A 36 -6.99 2.59 8.50
N LEU A 37 -8.28 2.62 8.19
CA LEU A 37 -8.74 3.26 6.97
C LEU A 37 -8.68 4.78 7.16
N SER A 38 -7.79 5.42 6.40
CA SER A 38 -7.58 6.86 6.48
C SER A 38 -7.33 7.43 5.08
N LEU A 39 -7.51 8.73 4.94
CA LEU A 39 -7.16 9.41 3.70
C LEU A 39 -5.66 9.28 3.40
N ALA A 40 -4.82 9.34 4.44
CA ALA A 40 -3.38 9.17 4.30
C ALA A 40 -3.03 7.82 3.67
N LEU A 41 -3.67 6.73 4.13
CA LEU A 41 -3.44 5.41 3.57
C LEU A 41 -3.84 5.35 2.09
N ILE A 42 -5.00 5.88 1.74
CA ILE A 42 -5.47 5.88 0.35
C ILE A 42 -4.53 6.68 -0.55
N LEU A 43 -4.05 7.82 -0.09
CA LEU A 43 -3.11 8.64 -0.85
C LEU A 43 -1.75 7.95 -1.02
N VAL A 44 -1.27 7.27 0.01
CA VAL A 44 -0.01 6.50 -0.07
C VAL A 44 -0.13 5.37 -1.08
N ILE A 45 -1.22 4.63 -1.04
CA ILE A 45 -1.46 3.52 -1.99
C ILE A 45 -1.56 4.06 -3.42
N LYS A 46 -2.32 5.11 -3.63
CA LYS A 46 -2.49 5.74 -4.94
C LYS A 46 -1.14 6.24 -5.48
N ASN A 47 -0.37 6.93 -4.65
CA ASN A 47 0.95 7.41 -5.01
C ASN A 47 1.90 6.25 -5.35
N ALA A 48 1.90 5.20 -4.54
CA ALA A 48 2.76 4.05 -4.75
C ALA A 48 2.43 3.32 -6.07
N ILE A 49 1.16 3.11 -6.36
CA ILE A 49 0.73 2.48 -7.62
C ILE A 49 1.16 3.33 -8.82
N ASP A 50 0.98 4.64 -8.73
CA ASP A 50 1.32 5.57 -9.81
C ASP A 50 2.83 5.65 -10.05
N LYS A 51 3.63 5.72 -9.00
CA LYS A 51 5.06 5.96 -9.09
C LYS A 51 5.93 4.70 -9.15
N MET A 52 5.34 3.54 -8.87
CA MET A 52 6.07 2.28 -8.83
C MET A 52 5.41 1.24 -9.73
N PRO A 53 5.40 1.48 -11.07
CA PRO A 53 4.67 0.62 -12.00
C PRO A 53 5.25 -0.80 -12.12
N ASN A 54 6.49 -1.02 -11.68
CA ASN A 54 7.17 -2.32 -11.75
C ASN A 54 7.11 -3.10 -10.43
N PHE A 55 6.23 -2.70 -9.51
CA PHE A 55 6.06 -3.36 -8.21
C PHE A 55 4.68 -3.99 -8.12
N ASN A 56 4.62 -5.16 -7.53
CA ASN A 56 3.35 -5.70 -7.06
C ASN A 56 3.03 -5.18 -5.67
N LEU A 57 1.78 -5.31 -5.25
CA LEU A 57 1.30 -4.74 -4.00
C LEU A 57 0.77 -5.84 -3.08
N MET A 58 1.25 -5.83 -1.82
CA MET A 58 0.67 -6.57 -0.72
C MET A 58 0.13 -5.58 0.31
N LEU A 59 -1.11 -5.77 0.72
CA LEU A 59 -1.72 -4.99 1.79
C LEU A 59 -2.06 -5.91 2.96
N ILE A 60 -1.55 -5.56 4.14
CA ILE A 60 -1.87 -6.23 5.40
C ILE A 60 -2.70 -5.25 6.21
N SER A 61 -3.98 -5.58 6.40
CA SER A 61 -4.93 -4.66 7.03
C SER A 61 -6.19 -5.38 7.49
N THR A 62 -7.16 -4.63 7.98
CA THR A 62 -8.48 -5.18 8.29
C THR A 62 -9.25 -5.48 7.01
N LYS A 63 -10.21 -6.40 7.10
CA LYS A 63 -11.06 -6.76 5.97
C LYS A 63 -11.75 -5.56 5.35
N GLU A 64 -12.26 -4.65 6.18
CA GLU A 64 -12.94 -3.44 5.71
C GLU A 64 -12.02 -2.54 4.89
N THR A 65 -10.80 -2.35 5.36
CA THR A 65 -9.80 -1.52 4.66
C THR A 65 -9.39 -2.17 3.35
N ILE A 66 -9.14 -3.47 3.34
CA ILE A 66 -8.79 -4.20 2.11
C ILE A 66 -9.91 -4.09 1.08
N ASN A 67 -11.15 -4.30 1.48
CA ASN A 67 -12.29 -4.19 0.56
C ASN A 67 -12.43 -2.77 0.00
N PHE A 68 -12.23 -1.76 0.83
CA PHE A 68 -12.30 -0.36 0.39
C PHE A 68 -11.22 -0.05 -0.64
N VAL A 69 -10.00 -0.51 -0.38
CA VAL A 69 -8.87 -0.30 -1.30
C VAL A 69 -9.12 -1.01 -2.64
N GLU A 70 -9.60 -2.23 -2.60
CA GLU A 70 -9.89 -2.98 -3.83
C GLU A 70 -11.06 -2.38 -4.63
N ASN A 71 -12.02 -1.75 -3.96
CA ASN A 71 -13.09 -1.04 -4.65
C ASN A 71 -12.60 0.20 -5.40
N ILE A 72 -11.57 0.85 -4.87
CA ILE A 72 -11.01 2.05 -5.50
C ILE A 72 -10.03 1.70 -6.62
N PHE A 73 -9.08 0.79 -6.34
CA PHE A 73 -7.93 0.57 -7.19
C PHE A 73 -7.99 -0.71 -8.02
N GLY A 74 -8.92 -1.61 -7.70
CA GLY A 74 -8.96 -2.93 -8.29
C GLY A 74 -8.28 -3.97 -7.41
N LYS A 75 -8.28 -5.20 -7.87
CA LYS A 75 -7.77 -6.34 -7.12
C LYS A 75 -6.26 -6.26 -6.92
N ILE A 76 -5.80 -6.30 -5.67
CA ILE A 76 -4.37 -6.26 -5.34
C ILE A 76 -3.77 -7.67 -5.40
N SER A 77 -2.43 -7.76 -5.48
CA SER A 77 -1.73 -9.03 -5.68
C SER A 77 -1.80 -9.94 -4.47
N TYR A 78 -1.56 -9.40 -3.27
CA TYR A 78 -1.60 -10.15 -2.03
C TYR A 78 -2.34 -9.35 -0.97
N LYS A 79 -3.16 -10.04 -0.19
CA LYS A 79 -3.88 -9.42 0.93
C LYS A 79 -3.84 -10.33 2.14
N VAL A 80 -3.58 -9.75 3.29
CA VAL A 80 -3.55 -10.44 4.57
C VAL A 80 -4.48 -9.71 5.53
N GLU A 81 -5.50 -10.41 6.00
CA GLU A 81 -6.46 -9.86 6.96
C GLU A 81 -5.92 -9.93 8.38
N ILE A 82 -6.11 -8.84 9.13
CA ILE A 82 -5.90 -8.82 10.58
C ILE A 82 -7.19 -8.39 11.25
N ASN A 83 -7.49 -9.01 12.40
CA ASN A 83 -8.75 -8.76 13.10
C ASN A 83 -8.68 -7.58 14.07
N LYS A 84 -7.54 -6.91 14.17
CA LYS A 84 -7.35 -5.77 15.07
C LYS A 84 -7.27 -4.48 14.29
N SER A 85 -8.07 -3.48 14.71
CA SER A 85 -8.02 -2.14 14.11
C SER A 85 -6.84 -1.31 14.62
N LYS A 86 -6.25 -1.68 15.74
CA LYS A 86 -5.07 -1.00 16.31
C LYS A 86 -4.03 -2.04 16.67
N ILE A 87 -2.82 -1.86 16.21
CA ILE A 87 -1.68 -2.69 16.56
C ILE A 87 -0.56 -1.83 17.13
N ASN A 88 0.13 -2.34 18.14
CA ASN A 88 1.30 -1.68 18.70
C ASN A 88 2.56 -2.12 17.95
N LEU A 89 3.70 -1.54 18.31
CA LEU A 89 4.98 -1.83 17.67
C LEU A 89 5.37 -3.30 17.76
N VAL A 90 5.09 -3.95 18.90
CA VAL A 90 5.42 -5.37 19.11
C VAL A 90 4.58 -6.24 18.16
N GLU A 91 3.30 -5.97 18.06
CA GLU A 91 2.40 -6.70 17.16
C GLU A 91 2.78 -6.48 15.68
N TYR A 92 3.13 -5.25 15.31
CA TYR A 92 3.63 -4.92 13.98
C TYR A 92 4.86 -5.75 13.63
N SER A 93 5.83 -5.82 14.54
CA SER A 93 7.05 -6.61 14.34
C SER A 93 6.75 -8.10 14.22
N LYS A 94 5.84 -8.63 15.03
CA LYS A 94 5.43 -10.03 14.94
C LYS A 94 4.81 -10.38 13.61
N ILE A 95 3.98 -9.51 13.07
CA ILE A 95 3.36 -9.72 11.76
C ILE A 95 4.43 -9.77 10.67
N LEU A 96 5.37 -8.83 10.68
CA LEU A 96 6.44 -8.77 9.68
C LEU A 96 7.45 -9.93 9.80
N LEU A 97 7.51 -10.59 10.96
CA LEU A 97 8.38 -11.75 11.17
C LEU A 97 7.65 -13.08 10.91
N ASP A 98 6.37 -13.05 10.61
CA ASP A 98 5.59 -14.27 10.37
C ASP A 98 5.98 -14.90 9.02
N GLN A 99 6.58 -16.08 9.09
CA GLN A 99 7.03 -16.79 7.90
C GLN A 99 5.89 -17.15 6.93
N ASN A 100 4.67 -17.33 7.44
CA ASN A 100 3.52 -17.65 6.60
C ASN A 100 3.19 -16.52 5.62
N ILE A 101 3.47 -15.27 5.99
CA ILE A 101 3.30 -14.12 5.11
C ILE A 101 4.32 -14.17 3.97
N TRP A 102 5.60 -14.37 4.32
CA TRP A 102 6.70 -14.36 3.35
C TRP A 102 6.66 -15.54 2.38
N LYS A 103 6.11 -16.68 2.81
CA LYS A 103 5.97 -17.86 1.94
C LYS A 103 4.98 -17.66 0.79
N LYS A 104 4.08 -16.68 0.91
CA LYS A 104 3.04 -16.44 -0.10
C LYS A 104 3.55 -15.64 -1.29
N ILE A 105 4.67 -14.97 -1.17
CA ILE A 105 5.16 -14.03 -2.18
C ILE A 105 6.15 -14.72 -3.11
N ASN A 106 6.11 -14.33 -4.38
CA ASN A 106 7.02 -14.82 -5.43
C ASN A 106 8.11 -13.80 -5.79
N GLU A 107 7.97 -12.58 -5.33
CA GLU A 107 8.91 -11.50 -5.60
C GLU A 107 10.17 -11.65 -4.77
N ASP A 108 11.31 -11.23 -5.33
CA ASP A 108 12.63 -11.36 -4.69
C ASP A 108 12.96 -10.20 -3.75
N ARG A 109 12.35 -9.04 -3.98
CA ARG A 109 12.64 -7.81 -3.23
C ARG A 109 11.36 -7.24 -2.67
N VAL A 110 11.42 -6.82 -1.40
CA VAL A 110 10.26 -6.24 -0.72
C VAL A 110 10.63 -4.87 -0.18
N LEU A 111 9.82 -3.88 -0.52
CA LEU A 111 9.91 -2.53 0.04
C LEU A 111 8.71 -2.31 0.95
N ILE A 112 8.97 -2.02 2.22
CA ILE A 112 7.92 -1.83 3.23
C ILE A 112 7.60 -0.35 3.35
N PHE A 113 6.32 -0.02 3.17
CA PHE A 113 5.82 1.35 3.25
C PHE A 113 4.95 1.55 4.48
N GLN A 114 4.96 2.79 4.97
CA GLN A 114 4.04 3.26 6.00
C GLN A 114 3.09 4.30 5.41
N SER A 115 2.02 4.62 6.13
CA SER A 115 0.98 5.53 5.64
C SER A 115 1.44 6.98 5.47
N ASP A 116 2.63 7.33 5.93
CA ASP A 116 3.23 8.66 5.75
C ASP A 116 4.28 8.72 4.63
N THR A 117 4.46 7.63 3.90
CA THR A 117 5.46 7.55 2.82
C THR A 117 4.89 8.11 1.52
N ILE A 118 5.65 8.98 0.84
CA ILE A 118 5.28 9.51 -0.47
C ILE A 118 6.45 9.32 -1.44
N VAL A 119 6.14 8.79 -2.63
CA VAL A 119 7.11 8.63 -3.72
C VAL A 119 6.93 9.77 -4.69
N LEU A 120 7.98 10.57 -4.89
CA LEU A 120 7.90 11.80 -5.70
C LEU A 120 8.21 11.59 -7.17
N ARG A 121 8.88 10.50 -7.52
CA ARG A 121 9.20 10.16 -8.91
C ARG A 121 9.23 8.66 -9.11
N ASN A 122 9.13 8.22 -10.36
CA ASN A 122 9.09 6.80 -10.68
C ASN A 122 10.37 6.08 -10.26
N ILE A 123 10.18 4.90 -9.75
CA ILE A 123 11.25 3.99 -9.34
C ILE A 123 11.28 2.78 -10.28
#